data_b23ff50468a48df07deaf98f8a37cd19
#
_entry.id   b23ff50468a48df07deaf98f8a37cd19
#
_cell.length_a   1.000
_cell.length_b   1.000
_cell.length_c   1.000
_cell.angle_alpha   90.00
_cell.angle_beta   90.00
_cell.angle_gamma   90.00
#
_symmetry.space_group_name_H-M   'P 1'
#
loop_
_entity.id
_entity.type
_entity.pdbx_description
1 polymer ?
#
loop_
_entity_poly.entity_id
_entity_poly.type
_entity_poly.pdbx_seq_one_letter_code
_entity_poly.pdbx_strand_id
1 'polypeptide(L)'
;WRGAVLGAGAVVRCAGADRSGPLGGKMTGGFAVNDGSQQHYAPGVIVVAEHAPDKAVFERTLVHELIHAYDQCRAKVDWRAGAHHACAEIRASSLSGECDLSQEVNRGKWGLTGHHGACVKRRAALSLALSGRAEPEATVDAVFARCYADTAPFERHPDFAGLSRPWSGEGKAPT
;
A
#
# COMPACT_ATOMS: atom_id res chain seq x y z
N TRP A 1 -8.82 -19.88 -8.26
CA TRP A 1 -9.36 -18.80 -7.44
C TRP A 1 -10.55 -19.30 -6.65
N ARG A 2 -10.34 -19.86 -5.49
CA ARG A 2 -11.43 -19.98 -4.54
C ARG A 2 -11.48 -18.63 -3.85
N GLY A 3 -12.53 -17.85 -4.13
CA GLY A 3 -12.68 -16.47 -3.73
C GLY A 3 -12.50 -16.27 -2.23
N ALA A 4 -11.44 -15.61 -1.85
CA ALA A 4 -11.45 -14.82 -0.65
C ALA A 4 -12.36 -13.62 -0.95
N VAL A 5 -13.64 -13.76 -0.71
CA VAL A 5 -14.59 -12.67 -0.74
C VAL A 5 -14.14 -11.74 0.38
N LEU A 6 -13.67 -10.54 0.05
CA LEU A 6 -13.78 -9.42 0.97
C LEU A 6 -15.22 -9.51 1.47
N GLY A 7 -15.42 -9.75 2.78
CA GLY A 7 -16.72 -10.10 3.33
C GLY A 7 -17.83 -9.23 2.73
N ALA A 8 -19.02 -9.77 2.56
CA ALA A 8 -20.13 -9.11 1.89
C ALA A 8 -20.26 -7.67 2.42
N GLY A 9 -19.87 -6.69 1.59
CA GLY A 9 -19.88 -5.27 1.96
C GLY A 9 -18.53 -4.53 1.92
N ALA A 10 -17.40 -5.20 1.62
CA ALA A 10 -16.14 -4.49 1.40
C ALA A 10 -16.20 -3.70 0.09
N VAL A 11 -16.18 -2.39 0.18
CA VAL A 11 -16.37 -1.47 -0.95
C VAL A 11 -15.18 -0.53 -1.03
N VAL A 12 -14.74 -0.22 -2.24
CA VAL A 12 -13.87 0.93 -2.48
C VAL A 12 -14.72 2.19 -2.33
N ARG A 13 -14.32 3.09 -1.44
CA ARG A 13 -15.01 4.35 -1.17
C ARG A 13 -14.11 5.54 -1.44
N CYS A 14 -14.66 6.57 -2.10
CA CYS A 14 -14.09 7.90 -2.08
C CYS A 14 -14.68 8.66 -0.89
N ALA A 15 -13.84 9.16 -0.02
CA ALA A 15 -14.24 9.95 1.15
C ALA A 15 -13.67 11.37 1.02
N GLY A 16 -14.42 12.35 1.52
CA GLY A 16 -13.92 13.70 1.72
C GLY A 16 -12.91 13.74 2.88
N ALA A 17 -12.02 14.73 2.87
CA ALA A 17 -11.08 14.95 3.95
C ALA A 17 -11.80 15.43 5.21
N ASP A 18 -12.18 14.50 6.07
CA ASP A 18 -12.64 14.85 7.42
C ASP A 18 -11.42 15.19 8.28
N ARG A 19 -11.28 16.47 8.62
CA ARG A 19 -10.18 16.98 9.43
C ARG A 19 -10.23 16.51 10.89
N SER A 20 -11.37 15.98 11.35
CA SER A 20 -11.61 15.54 12.72
C SER A 20 -11.47 14.03 12.90
N GLY A 21 -11.42 13.26 11.82
CA GLY A 21 -11.32 11.80 11.85
C GLY A 21 -9.89 11.27 11.93
N PRO A 22 -9.70 9.97 12.17
CA PRO A 22 -8.37 9.33 12.21
C PRO A 22 -7.61 9.41 10.88
N LEU A 23 -8.27 9.72 9.76
CA LEU A 23 -7.66 10.05 8.47
C LEU A 23 -7.31 11.55 8.36
N GLY A 24 -7.37 12.29 9.48
CA GLY A 24 -7.21 13.73 9.55
C GLY A 24 -5.97 14.27 8.85
N GLY A 25 -6.19 14.94 7.76
CA GLY A 25 -5.32 15.94 7.15
C GLY A 25 -4.06 15.46 6.42
N LYS A 26 -3.66 14.18 6.49
CA LYS A 26 -2.35 13.74 5.94
C LYS A 26 -2.37 12.43 5.17
N MET A 27 -3.41 11.63 5.26
CA MET A 27 -3.50 10.34 4.59
C MET A 27 -4.22 10.47 3.24
N THR A 28 -3.67 9.82 2.23
CA THR A 28 -4.27 9.79 0.88
C THR A 28 -5.29 8.67 0.76
N GLY A 29 -5.13 7.59 1.53
CA GLY A 29 -6.02 6.44 1.56
C GLY A 29 -5.85 5.60 2.81
N GLY A 30 -6.61 4.52 2.90
CA GLY A 30 -6.53 3.56 4.00
C GLY A 30 -7.30 2.28 3.70
N PHE A 31 -6.84 1.18 4.29
CA PHE A 31 -7.54 -0.10 4.29
C PHE A 31 -8.10 -0.38 5.69
N ALA A 32 -9.41 -0.50 5.79
CA ALA A 32 -10.11 -0.80 7.02
C ALA A 32 -10.48 -2.28 7.12
N VAL A 33 -10.20 -2.90 8.26
CA VAL A 33 -10.56 -4.28 8.56
C VAL A 33 -11.56 -4.33 9.71
N ASN A 34 -12.42 -5.35 9.71
CA ASN A 34 -13.34 -5.59 10.83
C ASN A 34 -12.68 -6.50 11.86
N ASP A 35 -11.71 -5.96 12.60
CA ASP A 35 -11.02 -6.67 13.69
C ASP A 35 -11.40 -6.14 15.09
N GLY A 36 -12.41 -5.25 15.15
CA GLY A 36 -12.83 -4.57 16.37
C GLY A 36 -11.94 -3.39 16.78
N SER A 37 -10.85 -3.11 16.08
CA SER A 37 -9.94 -1.99 16.39
C SER A 37 -10.36 -0.67 15.72
N GLN A 38 -11.13 -0.74 14.62
CA GLN A 38 -11.59 0.40 13.84
C GLN A 38 -13.12 0.46 13.81
N GLN A 39 -13.73 0.99 14.86
CA GLN A 39 -15.20 1.07 14.98
C GLN A 39 -15.86 2.13 14.08
N HIS A 40 -15.08 3.00 13.45
CA HIS A 40 -15.61 4.15 12.69
C HIS A 40 -15.73 3.93 11.19
N TYR A 41 -15.12 2.88 10.64
CA TYR A 41 -15.14 2.61 9.21
C TYR A 41 -15.66 1.22 8.90
N ALA A 42 -16.56 1.13 7.93
CA ALA A 42 -16.91 -0.17 7.36
C ALA A 42 -15.68 -0.76 6.67
N PRO A 43 -15.48 -2.10 6.72
CA PRO A 43 -14.36 -2.74 6.05
C PRO A 43 -14.28 -2.36 4.57
N GLY A 44 -13.07 -2.11 4.08
CA GLY A 44 -12.85 -1.77 2.68
C GLY A 44 -11.68 -0.84 2.45
N VAL A 45 -11.51 -0.46 1.20
CA VAL A 45 -10.52 0.52 0.75
C VAL A 45 -11.15 1.91 0.73
N ILE A 46 -10.46 2.87 1.29
CA ILE A 46 -10.87 4.29 1.33
C ILE A 46 -9.80 5.09 0.58
N VAL A 47 -10.21 5.98 -0.31
CA VAL A 47 -9.32 6.99 -0.92
C VAL A 47 -9.88 8.36 -0.59
N VAL A 48 -9.01 9.25 -0.09
CA VAL A 48 -9.36 10.62 0.25
C VAL A 48 -9.21 11.49 -0.99
N ALA A 49 -10.33 11.90 -1.57
CA ALA A 49 -10.37 12.57 -2.88
C ALA A 49 -9.53 13.86 -2.92
N GLU A 50 -9.57 14.67 -1.87
CA GLU A 50 -8.83 15.93 -1.77
C GLU A 50 -7.31 15.74 -1.72
N HIS A 51 -6.85 14.55 -1.34
CA HIS A 51 -5.43 14.21 -1.28
C HIS A 51 -4.95 13.42 -2.51
N ALA A 52 -5.84 13.15 -3.44
CA ALA A 52 -5.54 12.50 -4.72
C ALA A 52 -5.82 13.49 -5.88
N PRO A 53 -4.97 14.52 -6.06
CA PRO A 53 -5.23 15.65 -6.95
C PRO A 53 -5.25 15.27 -8.43
N ASP A 54 -4.66 14.14 -8.78
CA ASP A 54 -4.62 13.63 -10.14
C ASP A 54 -4.82 12.11 -10.21
N LYS A 55 -5.07 11.64 -11.42
CA LYS A 55 -5.32 10.23 -11.69
C LYS A 55 -4.16 9.33 -11.24
N ALA A 56 -2.92 9.76 -11.42
CA ALA A 56 -1.76 8.94 -11.11
C ALA A 56 -1.56 8.79 -9.58
N VAL A 57 -1.84 9.84 -8.81
CA VAL A 57 -1.86 9.75 -7.34
C VAL A 57 -2.99 8.84 -6.89
N PHE A 58 -4.18 8.99 -7.46
CA PHE A 58 -5.33 8.14 -7.14
C PHE A 58 -5.04 6.66 -7.41
N GLU A 59 -4.51 6.34 -8.59
CA GLU A 59 -4.19 4.95 -8.98
C GLU A 59 -3.15 4.32 -8.05
N ARG A 60 -2.06 5.03 -7.75
CA ARG A 60 -1.03 4.53 -6.81
C ARG A 60 -1.60 4.30 -5.41
N THR A 61 -2.39 5.23 -4.91
CA THR A 61 -3.06 5.08 -3.62
C THR A 61 -4.01 3.88 -3.63
N LEU A 62 -4.84 3.77 -4.66
CA LEU A 62 -5.76 2.65 -4.78
C LEU A 62 -5.03 1.30 -4.84
N VAL A 63 -3.94 1.20 -5.62
CA VAL A 63 -3.14 -0.03 -5.69
C VAL A 63 -2.50 -0.34 -4.33
N HIS A 64 -1.97 0.66 -3.63
CA HIS A 64 -1.42 0.50 -2.28
C HIS A 64 -2.45 -0.17 -1.35
N GLU A 65 -3.65 0.38 -1.26
CA GLU A 65 -4.71 -0.14 -0.39
C GLU A 65 -5.24 -1.52 -0.86
N LEU A 66 -5.25 -1.77 -2.18
CA LEU A 66 -5.62 -3.07 -2.71
C LEU A 66 -4.59 -4.16 -2.39
N ILE A 67 -3.30 -3.82 -2.26
CA ILE A 67 -2.29 -4.77 -1.79
C ILE A 67 -2.58 -5.16 -0.33
N HIS A 68 -2.94 -4.21 0.54
CA HIS A 68 -3.37 -4.53 1.90
C HIS A 68 -4.60 -5.45 1.92
N ALA A 69 -5.60 -5.17 1.10
CA ALA A 69 -6.79 -6.01 0.96
C ALA A 69 -6.44 -7.42 0.46
N TYR A 70 -5.55 -7.52 -0.52
CA TYR A 70 -5.05 -8.80 -1.04
C TYR A 70 -4.32 -9.59 0.05
N ASP A 71 -3.43 -8.95 0.81
CA ASP A 71 -2.68 -9.59 1.89
C ASP A 71 -3.61 -10.08 3.01
N GLN A 72 -4.62 -9.31 3.36
CA GLN A 72 -5.67 -9.71 4.31
C GLN A 72 -6.44 -10.95 3.83
N CYS A 73 -6.67 -11.10 2.53
CA CYS A 73 -7.39 -12.22 1.96
C CYS A 73 -6.54 -13.50 1.86
N ARG A 74 -5.24 -13.37 1.57
CA ARG A 74 -4.36 -14.53 1.34
C ARG A 74 -3.66 -15.06 2.59
N ALA A 75 -3.55 -14.24 3.62
CA ALA A 75 -2.79 -14.55 4.84
C ALA A 75 -3.55 -14.13 6.11
N LYS A 76 -3.19 -14.72 7.24
CA LYS A 76 -3.67 -14.26 8.54
C LYS A 76 -2.83 -13.07 8.99
N VAL A 77 -3.18 -11.87 8.55
CA VAL A 77 -2.51 -10.65 8.96
C VAL A 77 -3.00 -10.25 10.36
N ASP A 78 -2.09 -10.20 11.31
CA ASP A 78 -2.33 -9.56 12.61
C ASP A 78 -1.80 -8.12 12.55
N TRP A 79 -2.70 -7.17 12.34
CA TRP A 79 -2.36 -5.75 12.25
C TRP A 79 -1.80 -5.15 13.55
N ARG A 80 -1.93 -5.86 14.68
CA ARG A 80 -1.33 -5.45 15.95
C ARG A 80 0.14 -5.86 16.04
N ALA A 81 0.56 -6.88 15.31
CA ALA A 81 1.94 -7.32 15.25
C ALA A 81 2.77 -6.38 14.34
N GLY A 82 3.78 -5.72 14.90
CA GLY A 82 4.61 -4.77 14.14
C GLY A 82 5.25 -5.39 12.90
N ALA A 83 5.71 -6.64 12.99
CA ALA A 83 6.29 -7.36 11.85
C ALA A 83 5.29 -7.61 10.70
N HIS A 84 4.02 -7.93 11.02
CA HIS A 84 2.99 -8.10 10.00
C HIS A 84 2.63 -6.77 9.35
N HIS A 85 2.46 -5.72 10.16
CA HIS A 85 2.21 -4.37 9.66
C HIS A 85 3.38 -3.89 8.78
N ALA A 86 4.63 -4.03 9.23
CA ALA A 86 5.81 -3.67 8.45
C ALA A 86 5.86 -4.43 7.10
N CYS A 87 5.57 -5.73 7.11
CA CYS A 87 5.54 -6.53 5.90
C CYS A 87 4.47 -6.04 4.91
N ALA A 88 3.26 -5.75 5.39
CA ALA A 88 2.18 -5.22 4.57
C ALA A 88 2.57 -3.86 3.94
N GLU A 89 3.17 -2.95 4.72
CA GLU A 89 3.63 -1.65 4.24
C GLU A 89 4.79 -1.74 3.24
N ILE A 90 5.75 -2.65 3.47
CA ILE A 90 6.84 -2.91 2.52
C ILE A 90 6.27 -3.35 1.18
N ARG A 91 5.32 -4.27 1.18
CA ARG A 91 4.70 -4.80 -0.04
C ARG A 91 3.86 -3.73 -0.75
N ALA A 92 3.01 -3.02 -0.01
CA ALA A 92 2.18 -1.96 -0.57
C ALA A 92 3.04 -0.86 -1.19
N SER A 93 4.05 -0.36 -0.48
CA SER A 93 4.98 0.65 -1.01
C SER A 93 5.82 0.15 -2.18
N SER A 94 6.18 -1.15 -2.19
CA SER A 94 6.96 -1.74 -3.27
C SER A 94 6.14 -1.95 -4.55
N LEU A 95 4.88 -2.31 -4.43
CA LEU A 95 4.05 -2.81 -5.52
C LEU A 95 3.05 -1.78 -6.08
N SER A 96 2.94 -0.59 -5.46
CA SER A 96 1.99 0.45 -5.89
C SER A 96 2.55 1.48 -6.88
N GLY A 97 3.88 1.46 -7.11
CA GLY A 97 4.56 2.48 -7.93
C GLY A 97 4.87 3.78 -7.17
N GLU A 98 4.58 3.86 -5.87
CA GLU A 98 4.89 5.07 -5.10
C GLU A 98 6.40 5.28 -4.89
N CYS A 99 7.20 4.25 -5.08
CA CYS A 99 8.66 4.27 -4.98
C CYS A 99 9.38 4.23 -6.35
N ASP A 100 8.67 4.45 -7.44
CA ASP A 100 9.28 4.61 -8.75
C ASP A 100 10.28 5.76 -8.77
N LEU A 101 11.28 5.69 -9.64
CA LEU A 101 12.32 6.69 -9.76
C LEU A 101 11.75 8.10 -9.96
N SER A 102 10.73 8.24 -10.80
CA SER A 102 10.05 9.51 -11.04
C SER A 102 9.46 10.13 -9.76
N GLN A 103 8.92 9.29 -8.88
CA GLN A 103 8.36 9.74 -7.60
C GLN A 103 9.47 10.18 -6.63
N GLU A 104 10.60 9.48 -6.62
CA GLU A 104 11.75 9.85 -5.79
C GLU A 104 12.38 11.16 -6.27
N VAL A 105 12.52 11.33 -7.58
CA VAL A 105 13.00 12.60 -8.18
C VAL A 105 12.05 13.75 -7.80
N ASN A 106 10.73 13.57 -7.90
CA ASN A 106 9.76 14.58 -7.50
C ASN A 106 9.82 14.92 -6.00
N ARG A 107 10.30 13.99 -5.17
CA ARG A 107 10.57 14.21 -3.72
C ARG A 107 11.97 14.80 -3.44
N GLY A 108 12.72 15.16 -4.48
CA GLY A 108 14.09 15.68 -4.35
C GLY A 108 15.13 14.61 -4.00
N LYS A 109 14.86 13.33 -4.29
CA LYS A 109 15.77 12.20 -4.05
C LYS A 109 16.41 11.76 -5.36
N TRP A 110 17.68 12.07 -5.57
CA TRP A 110 18.38 11.88 -6.86
C TRP A 110 19.25 10.61 -6.91
N GLY A 111 19.21 9.74 -5.92
CA GLY A 111 19.98 8.49 -5.90
C GLY A 111 19.43 7.47 -6.89
N LEU A 112 20.22 7.11 -7.91
CA LEU A 112 19.80 6.15 -8.95
C LEU A 112 19.94 4.70 -8.50
N THR A 113 21.01 4.36 -7.79
CA THR A 113 21.28 2.99 -7.37
C THR A 113 20.60 2.67 -6.05
N GLY A 114 19.81 1.58 -6.02
CA GLY A 114 19.14 1.12 -4.80
C GLY A 114 18.02 2.05 -4.29
N HIS A 115 17.64 3.08 -5.06
CA HIS A 115 16.64 4.07 -4.66
C HIS A 115 15.30 3.42 -4.27
N HIS A 116 14.87 2.40 -5.01
CA HIS A 116 13.57 1.75 -4.79
C HIS A 116 13.51 1.12 -3.40
N GLY A 117 14.48 0.26 -3.05
CA GLY A 117 14.52 -0.37 -1.72
C GLY A 117 14.65 0.65 -0.58
N ALA A 118 15.45 1.69 -0.77
CA ALA A 118 15.59 2.76 0.22
C ALA A 118 14.29 3.56 0.39
N CYS A 119 13.57 3.84 -0.70
CA CYS A 119 12.26 4.46 -0.65
C CYS A 119 11.25 3.59 0.09
N VAL A 120 11.15 2.30 -0.26
CA VAL A 120 10.22 1.36 0.36
C VAL A 120 10.46 1.26 1.86
N LYS A 121 11.71 1.13 2.32
CA LYS A 121 12.04 1.13 3.75
C LYS A 121 11.56 2.40 4.45
N ARG A 122 11.86 3.55 3.87
CA ARG A 122 11.48 4.85 4.44
C ARG A 122 9.95 5.02 4.50
N ARG A 123 9.24 4.61 3.46
CA ARG A 123 7.76 4.69 3.41
C ARG A 123 7.13 3.77 4.44
N ALA A 124 7.56 2.52 4.50
CA ALA A 124 7.07 1.56 5.48
C ALA A 124 7.36 2.03 6.93
N ALA A 125 8.56 2.52 7.21
CA ALA A 125 8.89 3.05 8.54
C ALA A 125 8.02 4.27 8.90
N LEU A 126 7.76 5.16 7.94
CA LEU A 126 6.89 6.32 8.16
C LEU A 126 5.45 5.88 8.50
N SER A 127 4.90 4.88 7.82
CA SER A 127 3.56 4.36 8.11
C SER A 127 3.48 3.75 9.51
N LEU A 128 4.49 2.97 9.90
CA LEU A 128 4.58 2.41 11.24
C LEU A 128 4.68 3.51 12.31
N ALA A 129 5.49 4.54 12.08
CA ALA A 129 5.63 5.68 13.00
C ALA A 129 4.30 6.44 13.16
N LEU A 130 3.59 6.70 12.06
CA LEU A 130 2.27 7.34 12.09
C LEU A 130 1.21 6.51 12.83
N SER A 131 1.38 5.19 12.83
CA SER A 131 0.54 4.25 13.58
C SER A 131 0.99 4.08 15.03
N GLY A 132 1.94 4.89 15.52
CA GLY A 132 2.41 4.85 16.90
C GLY A 132 3.29 3.64 17.24
N ARG A 133 3.90 2.98 16.27
CA ARG A 133 4.79 1.84 16.51
C ARG A 133 6.13 2.31 17.04
N ALA A 134 6.63 1.63 18.06
CA ALA A 134 7.99 1.80 18.52
C ALA A 134 8.99 1.21 17.51
N GLU A 135 10.17 1.82 17.40
CA GLU A 135 11.29 1.34 16.57
C GLU A 135 10.91 0.95 15.14
N PRO A 136 10.24 1.85 14.37
CA PRO A 136 9.70 1.51 13.07
C PRO A 136 10.77 1.08 12.07
N GLU A 137 11.93 1.71 12.06
CA GLU A 137 13.06 1.38 11.16
C GLU A 137 13.61 -0.02 11.46
N ALA A 138 13.86 -0.34 12.72
CA ALA A 138 14.34 -1.65 13.13
C ALA A 138 13.32 -2.75 12.80
N THR A 139 12.03 -2.48 13.01
CA THR A 139 10.94 -3.41 12.66
C THR A 139 10.89 -3.67 11.16
N VAL A 140 11.02 -2.62 10.35
CA VAL A 140 11.06 -2.75 8.88
C VAL A 140 12.29 -3.54 8.45
N ASP A 141 13.48 -3.22 8.96
CA ASP A 141 14.72 -3.89 8.59
C ASP A 141 14.69 -5.39 8.89
N ALA A 142 14.10 -5.78 10.02
CA ALA A 142 14.00 -7.19 10.43
C ALA A 142 13.21 -8.07 9.44
N VAL A 143 12.24 -7.51 8.71
CA VAL A 143 11.39 -8.27 7.79
C VAL A 143 11.60 -7.91 6.32
N PHE A 144 12.42 -6.89 6.04
CA PHE A 144 12.52 -6.26 4.73
C PHE A 144 12.81 -7.26 3.61
N ALA A 145 13.87 -8.04 3.71
CA ALA A 145 14.34 -8.91 2.62
C ALA A 145 13.24 -9.87 2.16
N ARG A 146 12.55 -10.50 3.11
CA ARG A 146 11.48 -11.46 2.82
C ARG A 146 10.25 -10.78 2.20
N CYS A 147 9.82 -9.66 2.77
CA CYS A 147 8.59 -9.01 2.35
C CYS A 147 8.77 -8.25 1.03
N TYR A 148 9.96 -7.69 0.80
CA TYR A 148 10.31 -7.02 -0.45
C TYR A 148 10.43 -8.00 -1.64
N ALA A 149 10.86 -9.23 -1.39
CA ALA A 149 10.93 -10.28 -2.42
C ALA A 149 9.55 -10.87 -2.79
N ASP A 150 8.53 -10.65 -1.98
CA ASP A 150 7.18 -11.15 -2.24
C ASP A 150 6.41 -10.19 -3.16
N THR A 151 6.35 -10.51 -4.44
CA THR A 151 5.71 -9.69 -5.47
C THR A 151 4.25 -10.06 -5.75
N ALA A 152 3.68 -11.08 -5.06
CA ALA A 152 2.28 -11.44 -5.28
C ALA A 152 1.32 -10.25 -5.05
N PRO A 153 0.25 -10.09 -5.84
CA PRO A 153 -0.30 -11.00 -6.84
C PRO A 153 0.40 -10.98 -8.20
N PHE A 154 1.44 -10.19 -8.36
CA PHE A 154 2.18 -10.06 -9.62
C PHE A 154 3.22 -11.18 -9.73
N GLU A 155 3.49 -11.67 -10.94
CA GLU A 155 4.53 -12.67 -11.19
C GLU A 155 5.95 -12.12 -10.94
N ARG A 156 6.11 -10.82 -11.16
CA ARG A 156 7.34 -10.06 -10.96
C ARG A 156 7.00 -8.67 -10.47
N HIS A 157 8.01 -7.95 -10.02
CA HIS A 157 7.83 -6.56 -9.62
C HIS A 157 7.22 -5.75 -10.78
N PRO A 158 6.11 -5.03 -10.56
CA PRO A 158 5.49 -4.22 -11.60
C PRO A 158 6.46 -3.12 -12.04
N ASP A 159 6.60 -2.93 -13.34
CA ASP A 159 7.34 -1.81 -13.91
C ASP A 159 6.38 -0.66 -14.18
N PHE A 160 6.27 0.24 -13.21
CA PHE A 160 5.40 1.41 -13.33
C PHE A 160 6.01 2.55 -14.16
N ALA A 161 7.31 2.51 -14.50
CA ALA A 161 7.90 3.45 -15.45
C ALA A 161 7.26 3.31 -16.84
N GLY A 162 6.64 2.17 -17.13
CA GLY A 162 5.83 1.93 -18.32
C GLY A 162 4.37 2.34 -18.24
N LEU A 163 3.88 2.90 -17.11
CA LEU A 163 2.47 3.33 -16.96
C LEU A 163 2.05 4.54 -17.78
N SER A 164 2.95 5.15 -18.54
CA SER A 164 2.58 5.98 -19.70
C SER A 164 2.08 5.14 -20.89
N ARG A 165 2.20 3.80 -20.83
CA ARG A 165 1.55 2.90 -21.79
C ARG A 165 0.21 2.45 -21.23
N PRO A 166 -0.88 2.59 -21.99
CA PRO A 166 -2.16 2.02 -21.61
C PRO A 166 -1.96 0.50 -21.39
N TRP A 167 -2.57 -0.04 -20.34
CA TRP A 167 -2.66 -1.48 -20.10
C TRP A 167 -3.12 -2.17 -21.40
N SER A 168 -2.25 -2.90 -22.06
CA SER A 168 -2.55 -3.59 -23.33
C SER A 168 -3.23 -4.91 -23.10
N GLY A 169 -3.92 -5.18 -22.09
CA GLY A 169 -4.79 -6.36 -21.90
C GLY A 169 -4.23 -7.76 -22.29
N GLU A 170 -2.99 -7.85 -22.77
CA GLU A 170 -2.34 -9.06 -23.29
C GLU A 170 -1.49 -9.78 -22.24
N GLY A 171 -2.01 -9.87 -21.03
CA GLY A 171 -1.52 -10.85 -20.09
C GLY A 171 -2.14 -12.19 -20.44
N LYS A 172 -1.39 -13.12 -21.07
CA LYS A 172 -1.81 -14.52 -21.22
C LYS A 172 -2.28 -15.04 -19.87
N ALA A 173 -3.54 -15.51 -19.84
CA ALA A 173 -4.02 -16.28 -18.71
C ALA A 173 -3.08 -17.48 -18.49
N PRO A 174 -2.71 -17.84 -17.27
CA PRO A 174 -1.97 -19.06 -17.00
C PRO A 174 -2.83 -20.25 -17.43
N THR A 175 -2.27 -21.08 -18.28
CA THR A 175 -2.81 -22.39 -18.69
C THR A 175 -2.88 -23.36 -17.52
#